data_ded964dda01cce7c81e811cfae8cd3c7
#
_entry.id   ded964dda01cce7c81e811cfae8cd3c7
#
_cell.length_a   1.000
_cell.length_b   1.000
_cell.length_c   1.000
_cell.angle_alpha   90.00
_cell.angle_beta   90.00
_cell.angle_gamma   90.00
#
_symmetry.space_group_name_H-M   'P 1'
#
loop_
_entity.id
_entity.type
_entity.pdbx_description
1 polymer ?
#
loop_
_entity_poly.entity_id
_entity_poly.type
_entity_poly.pdbx_seq_one_letter_code
_entity_poly.pdbx_strand_id
1 'polypeptide(L)'
;MSNNILKSDLKIMLIEPNASSAEVEKALLQHISDVGHVLVQKNPLGALNLLRLSNSFSMIIAEINMPKINGFDFIKNLEKNDLLGIPVILMSADESLKERAIEIGAFGFLQKPIYFADLKAMVEQAASMIL
;
A
#
# COMPACT_ATOMS: atom_id res chain seq x y z
N MET A 1 15.72 19.39 15.99
CA MET A 1 15.54 19.02 15.55
C MET A 1 15.09 18.51 15.05
N SER A 2 15.06 18.24 14.80
CA SER A 2 14.81 17.67 14.10
C SER A 2 14.25 16.96 14.04
N ASN A 3 13.69 16.83 13.80
CA ASN A 3 13.30 15.95 13.55
C ASN A 3 13.43 15.22 13.10
N ASN A 4 13.45 15.18 13.57
CA ASN A 4 14.03 14.31 12.89
C ASN A 4 13.57 12.99 12.35
N ILE A 5 12.52 12.98 11.66
CA ILE A 5 12.11 11.86 10.87
C ILE A 5 13.02 11.82 9.68
N LEU A 6 13.80 10.78 9.59
CA LEU A 6 14.69 10.57 8.48
C LEU A 6 13.87 10.21 7.27
N LYS A 7 14.30 10.68 6.12
CA LYS A 7 13.58 10.44 4.87
C LYS A 7 13.48 8.99 4.47
N SER A 8 14.33 8.12 4.92
CA SER A 8 14.29 6.71 4.55
C SER A 8 13.54 5.83 5.54
N ASP A 9 12.64 6.43 6.32
CA ASP A 9 11.97 5.70 7.40
C ASP A 9 10.66 5.01 7.01
N LEU A 10 10.10 5.31 5.84
CA LEU A 10 8.83 4.69 5.46
C LEU A 10 9.02 3.21 5.21
N LYS A 11 8.16 2.42 5.84
CA LYS A 11 8.12 0.97 5.64
C LYS A 11 6.80 0.61 4.98
N ILE A 12 6.87 0.13 3.76
CA ILE A 12 5.68 -0.11 2.94
C ILE A 12 5.45 -1.61 2.78
N MET A 13 4.22 -2.04 3.00
CA MET A 13 3.81 -3.39 2.64
C MET A 13 3.18 -3.33 1.26
N LEU A 14 3.76 -4.07 0.31
CA LEU A 14 3.26 -4.18 -1.05
C LEU A 14 2.61 -5.55 -1.22
N ILE A 15 1.29 -5.55 -1.46
CA ILE A 15 0.55 -6.79 -1.65
C ILE A 15 0.25 -6.94 -3.13
N GLU A 16 0.96 -7.83 -3.79
CA GLU A 16 0.88 -8.04 -5.23
C GLU A 16 1.09 -9.51 -5.56
N PRO A 17 0.04 -10.24 -5.99
CA PRO A 17 0.19 -11.67 -6.29
C PRO A 17 1.05 -11.98 -7.51
N ASN A 18 1.09 -11.05 -8.48
CA ASN A 18 1.87 -11.26 -9.69
C ASN A 18 3.33 -10.92 -9.46
N ALA A 19 4.21 -11.91 -9.61
CA ALA A 19 5.63 -11.75 -9.31
C ALA A 19 6.32 -10.68 -10.16
N SER A 20 6.00 -10.65 -11.46
CA SER A 20 6.61 -9.66 -12.37
C SER A 20 6.17 -8.24 -12.03
N SER A 21 4.88 -8.06 -11.76
CA SER A 21 4.35 -6.76 -11.34
C SER A 21 4.97 -6.31 -10.02
N ALA A 22 5.09 -7.23 -9.07
CA ALA A 22 5.66 -6.93 -7.76
C ALA A 22 7.11 -6.45 -7.88
N GLU A 23 7.90 -7.06 -8.76
CA GLU A 23 9.27 -6.65 -9.00
C GLU A 23 9.37 -5.22 -9.48
N VAL A 24 8.55 -4.86 -10.47
CA VAL A 24 8.51 -3.50 -11.02
C VAL A 24 8.05 -2.50 -9.97
N GLU A 25 6.97 -2.82 -9.28
CA GLU A 25 6.40 -1.93 -8.27
C GLU A 25 7.35 -1.70 -7.11
N LYS A 26 8.01 -2.75 -6.65
CA LYS A 26 9.01 -2.64 -5.60
C LYS A 26 10.17 -1.75 -6.04
N ALA A 27 10.66 -1.94 -7.27
CA ALA A 27 11.76 -1.14 -7.80
C ALA A 27 11.38 0.33 -7.86
N LEU A 28 10.16 0.65 -8.30
CA LEU A 28 9.67 2.03 -8.34
C LEU A 28 9.62 2.63 -6.93
N LEU A 29 9.09 1.89 -5.98
CA LEU A 29 9.00 2.35 -4.59
C LEU A 29 10.38 2.63 -3.99
N GLN A 30 11.36 1.78 -4.30
CA GLN A 30 12.71 1.95 -3.79
C GLN A 30 13.41 3.19 -4.32
N HIS A 31 12.93 3.77 -5.42
CA HIS A 31 13.46 5.02 -5.95
C HIS A 31 12.88 6.27 -5.28
N ILE A 32 11.90 6.10 -4.41
CA ILE A 32 11.34 7.22 -3.64
C ILE A 32 12.21 7.40 -2.41
N SER A 33 12.79 8.61 -2.25
CA SER A 33 13.78 8.84 -1.21
C SER A 33 13.27 8.61 0.22
N ASP A 34 11.97 8.81 0.45
CA ASP A 34 11.37 8.64 1.77
C ASP A 34 11.15 7.18 2.14
N VAL A 35 11.24 6.27 1.17
CA VAL A 35 10.98 4.85 1.39
C VAL A 35 12.26 4.14 1.85
N GLY A 36 12.21 3.56 3.06
CA GLY A 36 13.33 2.82 3.60
C GLY A 36 13.24 1.32 3.38
N HIS A 37 12.02 0.78 3.46
CA HIS A 37 11.80 -0.66 3.33
C HIS A 37 10.54 -0.94 2.55
N VAL A 38 10.60 -1.97 1.69
CA VAL A 38 9.43 -2.47 0.97
C VAL A 38 9.37 -3.98 1.21
N LEU A 39 8.30 -4.43 1.86
CA LEU A 39 8.07 -5.84 2.08
C LEU A 39 6.97 -6.30 1.12
N VAL A 40 7.29 -7.24 0.24
CA VAL A 40 6.33 -7.78 -0.71
C VAL A 40 5.62 -8.99 -0.11
N GLN A 41 4.29 -8.96 -0.20
CA GLN A 41 3.44 -10.09 0.16
C GLN A 41 2.61 -10.46 -1.06
N LYS A 42 2.65 -11.72 -1.43
CA LYS A 42 1.87 -12.22 -2.56
C LYS A 42 0.49 -12.71 -2.13
N ASN A 43 0.34 -12.99 -0.85
CA ASN A 43 -0.88 -13.56 -0.28
C ASN A 43 -1.51 -12.56 0.71
N PRO A 44 -2.75 -12.10 0.43
CA PRO A 44 -3.39 -11.14 1.33
C PRO A 44 -3.64 -11.67 2.74
N LEU A 45 -3.85 -12.97 2.90
CA LEU A 45 -4.04 -13.56 4.22
C LEU A 45 -2.74 -13.55 5.03
N GLY A 46 -1.61 -13.81 4.37
CA GLY A 46 -0.29 -13.67 5.00
C GLY A 46 -0.01 -12.24 5.40
N ALA A 47 -0.44 -11.28 4.57
CA ALA A 47 -0.30 -9.86 4.87
C ALA A 47 -1.08 -9.49 6.13
N LEU A 48 -2.32 -9.95 6.26
CA LEU A 48 -3.13 -9.69 7.46
C LEU A 48 -2.48 -10.25 8.72
N ASN A 49 -1.94 -11.45 8.65
CA ASN A 49 -1.26 -12.06 9.79
C ASN A 49 -0.06 -11.22 10.22
N LEU A 50 0.72 -10.76 9.24
CA LEU A 50 1.90 -9.97 9.54
C LEU A 50 1.53 -8.62 10.15
N LEU A 51 0.48 -7.98 9.65
CA LEU A 51 0.01 -6.71 10.18
C LEU A 51 -0.49 -6.83 11.62
N ARG A 52 -1.10 -7.96 11.97
CA ARG A 52 -1.53 -8.20 13.34
C ARG A 52 -0.36 -8.37 14.30
N LEU A 53 0.77 -8.86 13.80
CA LEU A 53 1.95 -9.12 14.63
C LEU A 53 2.91 -7.94 14.70
N SER A 54 2.77 -6.96 13.80
CA SER A 54 3.71 -5.85 13.72
C SER A 54 3.02 -4.57 13.34
N ASN A 55 3.22 -3.51 14.13
CA ASN A 55 2.66 -2.18 13.88
C ASN A 55 3.63 -1.27 13.15
N SER A 56 4.67 -1.83 12.55
CA SER A 56 5.76 -1.01 12.02
C SER A 56 5.54 -0.48 10.59
N PHE A 57 4.46 -0.89 9.93
CA PHE A 57 4.21 -0.45 8.55
C PHE A 57 3.62 0.94 8.49
N SER A 58 4.20 1.78 7.63
CA SER A 58 3.75 3.15 7.43
C SER A 58 2.52 3.22 6.54
N MET A 59 2.45 2.36 5.53
CA MET A 59 1.34 2.31 4.58
C MET A 59 1.32 0.97 3.88
N ILE A 60 0.19 0.69 3.23
CA ILE A 60 -0.03 -0.53 2.46
C ILE A 60 -0.39 -0.13 1.04
N ILE A 61 0.22 -0.78 0.06
CA ILE A 61 -0.15 -0.65 -1.35
C ILE A 61 -0.58 -2.04 -1.81
N ALA A 62 -1.81 -2.16 -2.30
CA ALA A 62 -2.36 -3.49 -2.59
C ALA A 62 -3.10 -3.52 -3.92
N GLU A 63 -2.86 -4.59 -4.67
CA GLU A 63 -3.66 -4.92 -5.85
C GLU A 63 -5.10 -5.25 -5.42
N ILE A 64 -6.09 -4.77 -6.17
CA ILE A 64 -7.48 -5.10 -5.86
C ILE A 64 -7.78 -6.56 -6.23
N ASN A 65 -7.32 -7.02 -7.41
CA ASN A 65 -7.60 -8.36 -7.88
C ASN A 65 -6.60 -9.35 -7.29
N MET A 66 -7.02 -10.05 -6.25
CA MET A 66 -6.19 -11.02 -5.55
C MET A 66 -6.98 -12.31 -5.33
N PRO A 67 -6.30 -13.46 -5.27
CA PRO A 67 -6.99 -14.71 -4.96
C PRO A 67 -7.49 -14.71 -3.52
N LYS A 68 -8.57 -15.40 -3.27
CA LYS A 68 -9.24 -15.63 -1.97
C LYS A 68 -9.96 -14.42 -1.43
N ILE A 69 -9.29 -13.30 -1.23
CA ILE A 69 -9.95 -12.03 -0.87
C ILE A 69 -9.39 -10.94 -1.78
N ASN A 70 -10.25 -10.02 -2.21
CA ASN A 70 -9.83 -8.91 -3.04
C ASN A 70 -9.42 -7.71 -2.16
N GLY A 71 -8.96 -6.62 -2.80
CA GLY A 71 -8.52 -5.45 -2.07
C GLY A 71 -9.61 -4.80 -1.22
N PHE A 72 -10.85 -4.89 -1.65
CA PHE A 72 -11.97 -4.33 -0.87
C PHE A 72 -12.20 -5.14 0.41
N ASP A 73 -12.19 -6.48 0.28
CA ASP A 73 -12.31 -7.37 1.43
C ASP A 73 -11.13 -7.20 2.38
N PHE A 74 -9.96 -6.95 1.82
CA PHE A 74 -8.76 -6.72 2.62
C PHE A 74 -8.95 -5.50 3.53
N ILE A 75 -9.46 -4.39 2.99
CA ILE A 75 -9.73 -3.19 3.80
C ILE A 75 -10.77 -3.48 4.88
N LYS A 76 -11.82 -4.23 4.56
CA LYS A 76 -12.81 -4.62 5.56
C LYS A 76 -12.19 -5.44 6.69
N ASN A 77 -11.25 -6.32 6.36
CA ASN A 77 -10.54 -7.10 7.37
C ASN A 77 -9.64 -6.23 8.24
N LEU A 78 -9.03 -5.19 7.68
CA LEU A 78 -8.27 -4.24 8.48
C LEU A 78 -9.17 -3.54 9.49
N GLU A 79 -10.37 -3.15 9.07
CA GLU A 79 -11.34 -2.52 9.94
C GLU A 79 -11.72 -3.42 11.12
N LYS A 80 -12.00 -4.69 10.83
CA LYS A 80 -12.36 -5.67 11.86
C LYS A 80 -11.26 -5.92 12.87
N ASN A 81 -10.00 -5.69 12.50
CA ASN A 81 -8.85 -5.94 13.35
C ASN A 81 -8.25 -4.66 13.93
N ASP A 82 -8.97 -3.54 13.86
CA ASP A 82 -8.52 -2.24 14.36
C ASP A 82 -7.21 -1.77 13.72
N LEU A 83 -7.03 -2.07 12.43
CA LEU A 83 -5.82 -1.70 11.69
C LEU A 83 -6.05 -0.59 10.67
N LEU A 84 -7.19 0.13 10.76
CA LEU A 84 -7.54 1.19 9.81
C LEU A 84 -6.67 2.44 9.90
N GLY A 85 -5.84 2.56 10.94
CA GLY A 85 -4.94 3.70 11.07
C GLY A 85 -3.83 3.72 10.02
N ILE A 86 -3.63 2.61 9.30
CA ILE A 86 -2.61 2.52 8.28
C ILE A 86 -3.24 2.89 6.94
N PRO A 87 -2.73 3.92 6.23
CA PRO A 87 -3.30 4.28 4.93
C PRO A 87 -3.08 3.15 3.91
N VAL A 88 -4.13 2.85 3.14
CA VAL A 88 -4.10 1.82 2.11
C VAL A 88 -4.31 2.46 0.75
N ILE A 89 -3.36 2.23 -0.15
CA ILE A 89 -3.46 2.65 -1.55
C ILE A 89 -3.80 1.39 -2.35
N LEU A 90 -4.91 1.43 -3.07
CA LEU A 90 -5.32 0.29 -3.91
C LEU A 90 -4.87 0.50 -5.34
N MET A 91 -4.54 -0.58 -6.03
CA MET A 91 -4.11 -0.57 -7.44
C MET A 91 -4.97 -1.52 -8.26
N SER A 92 -5.26 -1.13 -9.49
CA SER A 92 -5.91 -2.01 -10.45
C SER A 92 -5.68 -1.52 -11.87
N ALA A 93 -5.72 -2.43 -12.84
CA ALA A 93 -5.77 -2.06 -14.25
C ALA A 93 -7.16 -1.55 -14.64
N ASP A 94 -8.17 -1.83 -13.83
CA ASP A 94 -9.56 -1.45 -14.09
C ASP A 94 -9.88 -0.12 -13.41
N GLU A 95 -9.88 0.95 -14.20
CA GLU A 95 -10.14 2.30 -13.71
C GLU A 95 -11.54 2.45 -13.12
N SER A 96 -12.49 1.64 -13.54
CA SER A 96 -13.87 1.73 -13.05
C SER A 96 -13.99 1.40 -11.55
N LEU A 97 -12.97 0.80 -10.97
CA LEU A 97 -12.95 0.45 -9.54
C LEU A 97 -12.53 1.59 -8.62
N LYS A 98 -12.12 2.72 -9.21
CA LYS A 98 -11.59 3.85 -8.44
C LYS A 98 -12.59 4.39 -7.41
N GLU A 99 -13.82 4.67 -7.84
CA GLU A 99 -14.83 5.22 -6.93
C GLU A 99 -15.10 4.30 -5.77
N ARG A 100 -15.24 3.01 -6.03
CA ARG A 100 -15.48 2.02 -4.98
C ARG A 100 -14.31 1.95 -4.01
N ALA A 101 -13.08 2.05 -4.53
CA ALA A 101 -11.89 2.03 -3.69
C ALA A 101 -11.92 3.18 -2.68
N ILE A 102 -12.24 4.38 -3.13
CA ILE A 102 -12.31 5.55 -2.25
C ILE A 102 -13.47 5.41 -1.26
N GLU A 103 -14.64 4.97 -1.72
CA GLU A 103 -15.81 4.80 -0.86
C GLU A 103 -15.57 3.83 0.27
N ILE A 104 -14.81 2.76 0.03
CA ILE A 104 -14.56 1.74 1.05
C ILE A 104 -13.47 2.14 2.03
N GLY A 105 -12.82 3.28 1.83
CA GLY A 105 -11.85 3.81 2.77
C GLY A 105 -10.39 3.76 2.33
N ALA A 106 -10.11 3.45 1.06
CA ALA A 106 -8.75 3.54 0.58
C ALA A 106 -8.28 5.00 0.61
N PHE A 107 -7.02 5.21 0.94
CA PHE A 107 -6.41 6.53 0.88
C PHE A 107 -6.38 7.06 -0.54
N GLY A 108 -6.11 6.16 -1.49
CA GLY A 108 -6.05 6.52 -2.90
C GLY A 108 -6.12 5.30 -3.79
N PHE A 109 -6.17 5.57 -5.08
CA PHE A 109 -6.23 4.55 -6.12
C PHE A 109 -5.20 4.87 -7.20
N LEU A 110 -4.43 3.85 -7.61
CA LEU A 110 -3.46 3.95 -8.69
C LEU A 110 -3.88 3.01 -9.80
N GLN A 111 -4.02 3.55 -11.00
CA GLN A 111 -4.32 2.73 -12.18
C GLN A 111 -3.04 2.12 -12.72
N LYS A 112 -3.08 0.84 -13.04
CA LYS A 112 -1.97 0.16 -13.73
C LYS A 112 -2.04 0.42 -15.23
N PRO A 113 -0.91 0.55 -15.93
CA PRO A 113 0.46 0.42 -15.42
C PRO A 113 0.83 1.60 -14.52
N ILE A 114 1.59 1.32 -13.47
CA ILE A 114 1.96 2.33 -12.49
C ILE A 114 3.09 3.21 -13.05
N TYR A 115 2.88 4.52 -13.05
CA TYR A 115 3.92 5.48 -13.42
C TYR A 115 4.57 6.03 -12.16
N PHE A 116 5.88 6.20 -12.21
CA PHE A 116 6.65 6.62 -11.05
C PHE A 116 6.15 7.94 -10.45
N ALA A 117 5.86 8.93 -11.28
CA ALA A 117 5.40 10.24 -10.80
C ALA A 117 4.12 10.12 -9.98
N ASP A 118 3.17 9.30 -10.45
CA ASP A 118 1.90 9.10 -9.74
C ASP A 118 2.09 8.35 -8.43
N LEU A 119 2.91 7.32 -8.46
CA LEU A 119 3.23 6.54 -7.27
C LEU A 119 3.92 7.39 -6.22
N LYS A 120 4.93 8.15 -6.64
CA LYS A 120 5.67 9.04 -5.74
C LYS A 120 4.76 10.07 -5.08
N ALA A 121 3.90 10.74 -5.87
CA ALA A 121 2.97 11.73 -5.34
C ALA A 121 2.02 11.11 -4.32
N MET A 122 1.47 9.93 -4.61
CA MET A 122 0.54 9.26 -3.72
C MET A 122 1.21 8.84 -2.41
N VAL A 123 2.41 8.28 -2.50
CA VAL A 123 3.18 7.87 -1.32
C VAL A 123 3.51 9.08 -0.44
N GLU A 124 3.92 10.18 -1.05
CA GLU A 124 4.24 11.40 -0.31
C GLU A 124 3.01 11.99 0.37
N GLN A 125 1.86 11.96 -0.30
CA GLN A 125 0.61 12.42 0.30
C GLN A 125 0.21 11.55 1.49
N ALA A 126 0.30 10.23 1.34
CA ALA A 126 -0.01 9.31 2.43
C ALA A 126 0.95 9.51 3.61
N ALA A 127 2.23 9.70 3.33
CA ALA A 127 3.23 9.94 4.36
C ALA A 127 2.95 11.22 5.15
N SER A 128 2.47 12.26 4.48
CA SER A 128 2.16 13.53 5.16
C SER A 128 1.02 13.40 6.17
N MET A 129 0.18 12.38 6.03
CA MET A 129 -0.92 12.12 6.98
C MET A 129 -0.42 11.44 8.25
N ILE A 130 0.77 10.84 8.21
CA ILE A 130 1.33 10.08 9.33
C ILE A 130 2.34 10.93 10.10
N LEU A 131 3.02 11.77 9.39
CA LEU A 131 4.08 12.62 9.93
C LEU A 131 3.52 13.96 10.36
#